data_7b5846a74d81dedc8af135b0a05c571b
#
_entry.id   7b5846a74d81dedc8af135b0a05c571b
#
_cell.length_a   1.000
_cell.length_b   1.000
_cell.length_c   1.000
_cell.angle_alpha   90.00
_cell.angle_beta   90.00
_cell.angle_gamma   90.00
#
_symmetry.space_group_name_H-M   'P 1'
#
loop_
_entity.id
_entity.type
_entity.pdbx_description
1 polymer ?
#
loop_
_entity_poly.entity_id
_entity_poly.type
_entity_poly.pdbx_seq_one_letter_code
_entity_poly.pdbx_strand_id
1 'polypeptide(L)'
;MGKRKFLIGCLIFIVVCLAIFNKSRAVVSQTSDFYVNDSAGVLDNSLKNYIISTNKSLYSQTGAQIVVVTVNSLDGDAIEDYANKLFRQYGIGDSKKNNGVLILLSIQDRKCRIEVGYGLEGTLTDGKTGRIQDDYMVPYFKNNNWQDGIKNGYNAVLEEVKNEYNVTINGSVEAVKGNQTDKYDKLATIFAFSIIPCFLVSLFSRHTKKIIRWISKHRLEKLNYIIRKM
;
A
#
# COMPACT_ATOMS: atom_id res chain seq x y z
N MET A 1 -53.15 -27.18 -3.47
CA MET A 1 -52.03 -27.43 -4.42
C MET A 1 -51.10 -26.21 -4.66
N GLY A 2 -51.54 -24.98 -4.49
CA GLY A 2 -50.73 -23.76 -4.76
C GLY A 2 -49.55 -23.52 -3.80
N LYS A 3 -49.76 -23.66 -2.49
CA LYS A 3 -48.74 -23.36 -1.47
C LYS A 3 -47.47 -24.25 -1.58
N ARG A 4 -47.61 -25.53 -1.90
CA ARG A 4 -46.48 -26.45 -2.10
C ARG A 4 -45.65 -26.09 -3.34
N LYS A 5 -46.31 -25.71 -4.45
CA LYS A 5 -45.59 -25.29 -5.68
C LYS A 5 -44.84 -23.98 -5.46
N PHE A 6 -45.44 -23.05 -4.69
CA PHE A 6 -44.76 -21.79 -4.33
C PHE A 6 -43.54 -21.99 -3.44
N LEU A 7 -43.61 -22.86 -2.42
CA LEU A 7 -42.47 -23.21 -1.56
C LEU A 7 -41.33 -23.85 -2.34
N ILE A 8 -41.66 -24.76 -3.28
CA ILE A 8 -40.65 -25.39 -4.15
C ILE A 8 -39.95 -24.35 -5.04
N GLY A 9 -40.73 -23.40 -5.60
CA GLY A 9 -40.16 -22.30 -6.40
C GLY A 9 -39.22 -21.41 -5.62
N CYS A 10 -39.59 -21.03 -4.39
CA CYS A 10 -38.69 -20.27 -3.50
C CYS A 10 -37.42 -21.04 -3.14
N LEU A 11 -37.54 -22.33 -2.88
CA LEU A 11 -36.35 -23.18 -2.56
C LEU A 11 -35.38 -23.27 -3.75
N ILE A 12 -35.92 -23.47 -4.96
CA ILE A 12 -35.11 -23.51 -6.19
C ILE A 12 -34.44 -22.15 -6.42
N PHE A 13 -35.15 -21.05 -6.22
CA PHE A 13 -34.60 -19.70 -6.36
C PHE A 13 -33.45 -19.45 -5.38
N ILE A 14 -33.60 -19.86 -4.10
CA ILE A 14 -32.54 -19.75 -3.09
C ILE A 14 -31.33 -20.58 -3.48
N VAL A 15 -31.50 -21.83 -3.95
CA VAL A 15 -30.41 -22.70 -4.39
C VAL A 15 -29.68 -22.11 -5.59
N VAL A 16 -30.41 -21.56 -6.55
CA VAL A 16 -29.82 -20.86 -7.73
C VAL A 16 -29.06 -19.61 -7.31
N CYS A 17 -29.61 -18.80 -6.40
CA CYS A 17 -28.91 -17.65 -5.85
C CYS A 17 -27.62 -18.06 -5.12
N LEU A 18 -27.66 -19.10 -4.28
CA LEU A 18 -26.48 -19.63 -3.59
C LEU A 18 -25.43 -20.17 -4.57
N ALA A 19 -25.83 -20.80 -5.67
CA ALA A 19 -24.92 -21.30 -6.71
C ALA A 19 -24.21 -20.17 -7.48
N ILE A 20 -24.89 -19.04 -7.68
CA ILE A 20 -24.33 -17.86 -8.34
C ILE A 20 -23.30 -17.15 -7.44
N PHE A 21 -23.50 -17.16 -6.11
CA PHE A 21 -22.58 -16.54 -5.16
C PHE A 21 -21.27 -17.35 -4.95
N ASN A 22 -21.23 -18.65 -5.26
CA ASN A 22 -20.06 -19.50 -5.08
C ASN A 22 -19.14 -19.57 -6.30
N LYS A 23 -19.10 -18.55 -7.16
CA LYS A 23 -18.14 -18.51 -8.26
C LYS A 23 -16.73 -18.23 -7.66
N SER A 24 -16.00 -19.29 -7.37
CA SER A 24 -14.58 -19.22 -7.03
C SER A 24 -13.86 -18.52 -8.19
N ARG A 25 -13.39 -17.28 -7.94
CA ARG A 25 -12.61 -16.54 -8.94
C ARG A 25 -11.23 -17.18 -9.05
N ALA A 26 -10.83 -17.50 -10.26
CA ALA A 26 -9.51 -18.03 -10.53
C ALA A 26 -8.48 -16.89 -10.44
N VAL A 27 -7.38 -17.15 -9.74
CA VAL A 27 -6.23 -16.25 -9.77
C VAL A 27 -5.48 -16.42 -11.10
N VAL A 28 -4.63 -15.46 -11.46
CA VAL A 28 -3.84 -15.48 -12.69
C VAL A 28 -3.02 -16.79 -12.80
N SER A 29 -2.97 -17.37 -14.00
CA SER A 29 -2.21 -18.61 -14.25
C SER A 29 -0.72 -18.31 -14.25
N GLN A 30 0.07 -19.28 -13.81
CA GLN A 30 1.54 -19.23 -13.86
C GLN A 30 2.02 -19.13 -15.33
N THR A 31 3.01 -18.26 -15.54
CA THR A 31 3.70 -18.13 -16.85
C THR A 31 4.88 -19.10 -16.94
N SER A 32 5.50 -19.18 -18.15
CA SER A 32 6.73 -19.96 -18.36
C SER A 32 7.89 -19.51 -17.45
N ASP A 33 7.90 -18.24 -17.10
CA ASP A 33 8.91 -17.65 -16.19
C ASP A 33 8.37 -17.68 -14.76
N PHE A 34 8.64 -18.76 -14.04
CA PHE A 34 8.13 -19.01 -12.70
C PHE A 34 8.28 -17.83 -11.72
N TYR A 35 9.44 -17.14 -11.77
CA TYR A 35 9.76 -16.11 -10.79
C TYR A 35 9.11 -14.75 -11.07
N VAL A 36 8.59 -14.53 -12.30
CA VAL A 36 7.95 -13.25 -12.67
C VAL A 36 6.72 -13.51 -13.53
N ASN A 37 5.56 -13.11 -13.03
CA ASN A 37 4.33 -13.07 -13.83
C ASN A 37 3.83 -11.63 -13.89
N ASP A 38 4.14 -10.96 -14.98
CA ASP A 38 3.78 -9.55 -15.21
C ASP A 38 2.53 -9.45 -16.11
N SER A 39 1.38 -9.87 -15.57
CA SER A 39 0.10 -9.79 -16.30
C SER A 39 -0.40 -8.36 -16.50
N ALA A 40 0.08 -7.41 -15.69
CA ALA A 40 -0.24 -5.99 -15.85
C ALA A 40 0.66 -5.28 -16.88
N GLY A 41 1.78 -5.89 -17.30
CA GLY A 41 2.69 -5.33 -18.31
C GLY A 41 3.44 -4.08 -17.84
N VAL A 42 3.78 -3.99 -16.55
CA VAL A 42 4.41 -2.80 -15.93
C VAL A 42 5.91 -2.96 -15.66
N LEU A 43 6.46 -4.14 -15.95
CA LEU A 43 7.88 -4.44 -15.75
C LEU A 43 8.59 -4.58 -17.09
N ASP A 44 9.75 -3.96 -17.23
CA ASP A 44 10.59 -4.15 -18.40
C ASP A 44 11.35 -5.49 -18.39
N ASN A 45 11.90 -5.87 -19.54
CA ASN A 45 12.66 -7.11 -19.67
C ASN A 45 13.95 -7.12 -18.82
N SER A 46 14.55 -5.95 -18.57
CA SER A 46 15.76 -5.84 -17.77
C SER A 46 15.47 -6.26 -16.31
N LEU A 47 14.40 -5.72 -15.73
CA LEU A 47 14.00 -6.07 -14.37
C LEU A 47 13.53 -7.54 -14.27
N LYS A 48 12.76 -8.02 -15.27
CA LYS A 48 12.35 -9.44 -15.31
C LYS A 48 13.57 -10.37 -15.31
N ASN A 49 14.54 -10.10 -16.19
CA ASN A 49 15.77 -10.89 -16.27
C ASN A 49 16.61 -10.81 -14.98
N TYR A 50 16.65 -9.63 -14.36
CA TYR A 50 17.32 -9.43 -13.07
C TYR A 50 16.68 -10.29 -11.99
N ILE A 51 15.36 -10.25 -11.81
CA ILE A 51 14.64 -11.07 -10.84
C ILE A 51 14.85 -12.56 -11.10
N ILE A 52 14.76 -13.00 -12.36
CA ILE A 52 14.95 -14.41 -12.72
C ILE A 52 16.39 -14.87 -12.40
N SER A 53 17.39 -14.10 -12.76
CA SER A 53 18.81 -14.49 -12.57
C SER A 53 19.20 -14.56 -11.09
N THR A 54 18.78 -13.57 -10.29
CA THR A 54 19.05 -13.55 -8.85
C THR A 54 18.30 -14.64 -8.11
N ASN A 55 17.04 -14.95 -8.51
CA ASN A 55 16.29 -16.09 -7.96
C ASN A 55 16.90 -17.43 -8.30
N LYS A 56 17.38 -17.65 -9.53
CA LYS A 56 18.08 -18.88 -9.89
C LYS A 56 19.31 -19.12 -9.00
N SER A 57 20.06 -18.03 -8.73
CA SER A 57 21.21 -18.09 -7.82
C SER A 57 20.79 -18.35 -6.37
N LEU A 58 19.74 -17.68 -5.89
CA LEU A 58 19.17 -17.87 -4.56
C LEU A 58 18.68 -19.29 -4.37
N TYR A 59 17.87 -19.77 -5.30
CA TYR A 59 17.30 -21.13 -5.26
C TYR A 59 18.37 -22.22 -5.23
N SER A 60 19.40 -22.09 -6.05
CA SER A 60 20.49 -23.09 -6.11
C SER A 60 21.27 -23.22 -4.79
N GLN A 61 21.33 -22.14 -4.00
CA GLN A 61 22.07 -22.11 -2.72
C GLN A 61 21.19 -22.46 -1.52
N THR A 62 19.89 -22.10 -1.56
CA THR A 62 19.03 -22.13 -0.37
C THR A 62 17.75 -22.94 -0.54
N GLY A 63 17.29 -23.08 -1.77
CA GLY A 63 15.94 -23.55 -2.12
C GLY A 63 14.85 -22.48 -1.94
N ALA A 64 15.21 -21.26 -1.49
CA ALA A 64 14.25 -20.16 -1.34
C ALA A 64 13.86 -19.57 -2.70
N GLN A 65 12.63 -19.06 -2.78
CA GLN A 65 12.06 -18.47 -3.98
C GLN A 65 11.36 -17.15 -3.65
N ILE A 66 11.61 -16.11 -4.43
CA ILE A 66 10.91 -14.82 -4.34
C ILE A 66 10.21 -14.62 -5.68
N VAL A 67 8.89 -14.75 -5.69
CA VAL A 67 8.07 -14.64 -6.90
C VAL A 67 7.39 -13.28 -6.94
N VAL A 68 7.45 -12.62 -8.09
CA VAL A 68 6.79 -11.33 -8.33
C VAL A 68 5.61 -11.55 -9.27
N VAL A 69 4.43 -11.09 -8.85
CA VAL A 69 3.23 -11.14 -9.67
C VAL A 69 2.60 -9.76 -9.73
N THR A 70 2.33 -9.28 -10.95
CA THR A 70 1.54 -8.08 -11.17
C THR A 70 0.25 -8.43 -11.90
N VAL A 71 -0.87 -7.87 -11.44
CA VAL A 71 -2.19 -8.05 -12.03
C VAL A 71 -2.86 -6.69 -12.26
N ASN A 72 -3.77 -6.65 -13.24
CA ASN A 72 -4.54 -5.42 -13.47
C ASN A 72 -5.52 -5.16 -12.32
N SER A 73 -6.25 -6.18 -11.87
CA SER A 73 -7.25 -6.11 -10.81
C SER A 73 -7.31 -7.40 -10.01
N LEU A 74 -7.78 -7.29 -8.77
CA LEU A 74 -8.13 -8.42 -7.90
C LEU A 74 -9.58 -8.88 -8.14
N ASP A 75 -10.31 -8.25 -9.06
CA ASP A 75 -11.71 -8.53 -9.39
C ASP A 75 -12.65 -8.51 -8.18
N GLY A 76 -12.32 -7.69 -7.18
CA GLY A 76 -13.08 -7.52 -5.94
C GLY A 76 -12.74 -8.50 -4.83
N ASP A 77 -11.74 -9.37 -5.01
CA ASP A 77 -11.20 -10.18 -3.92
C ASP A 77 -10.38 -9.31 -2.95
N ALA A 78 -10.30 -9.72 -1.67
CA ALA A 78 -9.33 -9.16 -0.75
C ALA A 78 -7.92 -9.56 -1.20
N ILE A 79 -6.95 -8.66 -1.08
CA ILE A 79 -5.57 -8.93 -1.54
C ILE A 79 -4.93 -10.08 -0.76
N GLU A 80 -5.28 -10.24 0.50
CA GLU A 80 -4.84 -11.32 1.37
C GLU A 80 -5.29 -12.69 0.84
N ASP A 81 -6.57 -12.80 0.49
CA ASP A 81 -7.15 -14.04 -0.04
C ASP A 81 -6.57 -14.37 -1.42
N TYR A 82 -6.42 -13.33 -2.27
CA TYR A 82 -5.85 -13.50 -3.61
C TYR A 82 -4.38 -13.94 -3.53
N ALA A 83 -3.57 -13.27 -2.68
CA ALA A 83 -2.17 -13.63 -2.48
C ALA A 83 -2.00 -15.05 -1.94
N ASN A 84 -2.79 -15.44 -0.94
CA ASN A 84 -2.74 -16.77 -0.35
C ASN A 84 -3.14 -17.87 -1.35
N LYS A 85 -4.21 -17.66 -2.15
CA LYS A 85 -4.60 -18.57 -3.24
C LYS A 85 -3.47 -18.70 -4.26
N LEU A 86 -2.88 -17.59 -4.68
CA LEU A 86 -1.82 -17.54 -5.67
C LEU A 86 -0.55 -18.24 -5.17
N PHE A 87 -0.14 -17.97 -3.92
CA PHE A 87 1.01 -18.57 -3.27
C PHE A 87 0.92 -20.11 -3.26
N ARG A 88 -0.26 -20.62 -2.90
CA ARG A 88 -0.52 -22.07 -2.88
C ARG A 88 -0.61 -22.66 -4.28
N GLN A 89 -1.29 -21.99 -5.21
CA GLN A 89 -1.44 -22.47 -6.60
C GLN A 89 -0.09 -22.58 -7.31
N TYR A 90 0.83 -21.62 -7.07
CA TYR A 90 2.16 -21.66 -7.67
C TYR A 90 3.13 -22.57 -6.93
N GLY A 91 2.82 -23.00 -5.71
CA GLY A 91 3.70 -23.83 -4.89
C GLY A 91 5.03 -23.11 -4.60
N ILE A 92 4.95 -21.84 -4.18
CA ILE A 92 6.12 -20.97 -4.00
C ILE A 92 6.93 -21.42 -2.80
N GLY A 93 8.22 -21.68 -3.02
CA GLY A 93 9.17 -22.16 -2.01
C GLY A 93 9.40 -23.67 -2.04
N ASP A 94 10.39 -24.13 -1.31
CA ASP A 94 10.65 -25.56 -1.13
C ASP A 94 9.57 -26.21 -0.26
N SER A 95 9.04 -27.34 -0.67
CA SER A 95 7.91 -28.02 0.00
C SER A 95 8.21 -28.49 1.43
N LYS A 96 9.48 -28.67 1.79
CA LYS A 96 9.90 -29.07 3.14
C LYS A 96 10.29 -27.86 4.00
N LYS A 97 10.91 -26.84 3.37
CA LYS A 97 11.40 -25.65 4.06
C LYS A 97 10.34 -24.55 4.15
N ASN A 98 9.32 -24.56 3.28
CA ASN A 98 8.27 -23.52 3.18
C ASN A 98 8.87 -22.11 3.08
N ASN A 99 9.96 -21.95 2.34
CA ASN A 99 10.79 -20.74 2.28
C ASN A 99 10.54 -19.91 1.01
N GLY A 100 9.28 -19.76 0.66
CA GLY A 100 8.84 -18.93 -0.45
C GLY A 100 8.43 -17.54 -0.02
N VAL A 101 8.51 -16.57 -0.92
CA VAL A 101 7.95 -15.22 -0.77
C VAL A 101 7.25 -14.84 -2.06
N LEU A 102 6.06 -14.26 -1.96
CA LEU A 102 5.30 -13.68 -3.08
C LEU A 102 5.20 -12.18 -2.89
N ILE A 103 5.59 -11.42 -3.90
CA ILE A 103 5.32 -9.98 -4.00
C ILE A 103 4.20 -9.80 -5.03
N LEU A 104 3.02 -9.42 -4.57
CA LEU A 104 1.83 -9.19 -5.39
C LEU A 104 1.56 -7.69 -5.50
N LEU A 105 1.31 -7.23 -6.73
CA LEU A 105 0.88 -5.86 -7.03
C LEU A 105 -0.37 -5.89 -7.91
N SER A 106 -1.43 -5.21 -7.47
CA SER A 106 -2.62 -4.92 -8.27
C SER A 106 -2.64 -3.43 -8.64
N ILE A 107 -2.65 -3.16 -9.95
CA ILE A 107 -2.49 -1.80 -10.48
C ILE A 107 -3.75 -0.97 -10.27
N GLN A 108 -4.91 -1.46 -10.68
CA GLN A 108 -6.18 -0.71 -10.59
C GLN A 108 -6.65 -0.55 -9.15
N ASP A 109 -6.47 -1.57 -8.32
CA ASP A 109 -6.82 -1.52 -6.90
C ASP A 109 -5.81 -0.73 -6.06
N ARG A 110 -4.62 -0.42 -6.63
CA ARG A 110 -3.49 0.26 -5.98
C ARG A 110 -3.08 -0.42 -4.68
N LYS A 111 -3.06 -1.73 -4.70
CA LYS A 111 -2.73 -2.57 -3.55
C LYS A 111 -1.49 -3.40 -3.82
N CYS A 112 -0.65 -3.56 -2.82
CA CYS A 112 0.47 -4.49 -2.85
C CYS A 112 0.48 -5.34 -1.58
N ARG A 113 1.05 -6.54 -1.68
CA ARG A 113 1.21 -7.46 -0.56
C ARG A 113 2.47 -8.30 -0.73
N ILE A 114 3.14 -8.54 0.38
CA ILE A 114 4.21 -9.53 0.50
C ILE A 114 3.65 -10.68 1.33
N GLU A 115 3.49 -11.85 0.71
CA GLU A 115 3.08 -13.09 1.36
C GLU A 115 4.30 -13.94 1.61
N VAL A 116 4.44 -14.50 2.81
CA VAL A 116 5.66 -15.19 3.25
C VAL A 116 5.31 -16.62 3.67
N GLY A 117 6.11 -17.56 3.21
CA GLY A 117 6.01 -18.97 3.66
C GLY A 117 6.52 -19.15 5.08
N TYR A 118 5.97 -20.11 5.79
CA TYR A 118 6.22 -20.37 7.21
C TYR A 118 7.71 -20.43 7.58
N GLY A 119 8.55 -20.98 6.69
CA GLY A 119 10.00 -21.09 6.93
C GLY A 119 10.77 -19.76 6.95
N LEU A 120 10.14 -18.67 6.52
CA LEU A 120 10.75 -17.32 6.53
C LEU A 120 10.00 -16.32 7.43
N GLU A 121 8.92 -16.73 8.11
CA GLU A 121 8.13 -15.83 8.97
C GLU A 121 8.96 -15.24 10.13
N GLY A 122 9.96 -15.97 10.62
CA GLY A 122 10.88 -15.48 11.66
C GLY A 122 11.75 -14.31 11.17
N THR A 123 12.12 -14.31 9.90
CA THR A 123 12.98 -13.29 9.27
C THR A 123 12.17 -12.18 8.63
N LEU A 124 11.11 -12.53 7.91
CA LEU A 124 10.17 -11.63 7.24
C LEU A 124 8.84 -11.61 8.00
N THR A 125 8.86 -11.09 9.21
CA THR A 125 7.65 -10.93 10.02
C THR A 125 6.68 -9.94 9.36
N ASP A 126 5.38 -9.99 9.72
CA ASP A 126 4.36 -9.05 9.21
C ASP A 126 4.78 -7.58 9.38
N GLY A 127 5.35 -7.24 10.54
CA GLY A 127 5.85 -5.89 10.78
C GLY A 127 7.03 -5.50 9.88
N LYS A 128 7.88 -6.46 9.48
CA LYS A 128 9.01 -6.21 8.57
C LYS A 128 8.51 -6.10 7.12
N THR A 129 7.64 -6.99 6.68
CA THR A 129 7.05 -6.92 5.34
C THR A 129 6.23 -5.64 5.15
N GLY A 130 5.49 -5.21 6.18
CA GLY A 130 4.80 -3.91 6.18
C GLY A 130 5.77 -2.75 6.00
N ARG A 131 6.90 -2.71 6.74
CA ARG A 131 7.93 -1.66 6.56
C ARG A 131 8.59 -1.71 5.19
N ILE A 132 8.83 -2.91 4.64
CA ILE A 132 9.37 -3.03 3.27
C ILE A 132 8.39 -2.42 2.27
N GLN A 133 7.10 -2.69 2.39
CA GLN A 133 6.09 -2.08 1.52
C GLN A 133 6.07 -0.56 1.68
N ASP A 134 6.03 -0.05 2.91
CA ASP A 134 5.92 1.38 3.21
C ASP A 134 7.16 2.18 2.79
N ASP A 135 8.36 1.63 2.97
CA ASP A 135 9.62 2.34 2.73
C ASP A 135 10.13 2.19 1.29
N TYR A 136 9.94 1.01 0.68
CA TYR A 136 10.59 0.65 -0.59
C TYR A 136 9.63 0.51 -1.79
N MET A 137 8.31 0.39 -1.56
CA MET A 137 7.35 0.16 -2.64
C MET A 137 6.33 1.30 -2.76
N VAL A 138 5.58 1.59 -1.70
CA VAL A 138 4.47 2.56 -1.71
C VAL A 138 4.87 3.97 -2.16
N PRO A 139 6.04 4.54 -1.79
CA PRO A 139 6.43 5.87 -2.27
C PRO A 139 6.57 5.96 -3.79
N TYR A 140 7.04 4.89 -4.43
CA TYR A 140 7.14 4.80 -5.89
C TYR A 140 5.75 4.61 -6.52
N PHE A 141 4.90 3.75 -5.94
CA PHE A 141 3.55 3.49 -6.44
C PHE A 141 2.63 4.71 -6.40
N LYS A 142 2.82 5.61 -5.45
CA LYS A 142 2.10 6.89 -5.40
C LYS A 142 2.31 7.72 -6.66
N ASN A 143 3.48 7.61 -7.26
CA ASN A 143 3.87 8.32 -8.47
C ASN A 143 3.70 7.46 -9.75
N ASN A 144 2.97 6.33 -9.68
CA ASN A 144 2.79 5.34 -10.74
C ASN A 144 4.11 4.73 -11.26
N ASN A 145 5.19 4.85 -10.49
CA ASN A 145 6.46 4.22 -10.79
C ASN A 145 6.49 2.77 -10.28
N TRP A 146 5.71 1.92 -10.95
CA TRP A 146 5.49 0.54 -10.55
C TRP A 146 6.77 -0.29 -10.58
N GLN A 147 7.58 -0.09 -11.63
CA GLN A 147 8.82 -0.82 -11.84
C GLN A 147 9.84 -0.60 -10.74
N ASP A 148 10.13 0.65 -10.37
CA ASP A 148 11.11 0.94 -9.32
C ASP A 148 10.58 0.51 -7.94
N GLY A 149 9.27 0.63 -7.70
CA GLY A 149 8.68 0.12 -6.46
C GLY A 149 8.81 -1.40 -6.32
N ILE A 150 8.56 -2.16 -7.40
CA ILE A 150 8.79 -3.61 -7.42
C ILE A 150 10.27 -3.94 -7.28
N LYS A 151 11.15 -3.26 -8.00
CA LYS A 151 12.61 -3.47 -7.92
C LYS A 151 13.14 -3.28 -6.50
N ASN A 152 12.78 -2.18 -5.86
CA ASN A 152 13.27 -1.87 -4.52
C ASN A 152 12.65 -2.78 -3.45
N GLY A 153 11.35 -3.10 -3.55
CA GLY A 153 10.71 -4.08 -2.67
C GLY A 153 11.32 -5.47 -2.81
N TYR A 154 11.55 -5.92 -4.04
CA TYR A 154 12.23 -7.19 -4.32
C TYR A 154 13.64 -7.23 -3.72
N ASN A 155 14.43 -6.18 -3.91
CA ASN A 155 15.80 -6.10 -3.37
C ASN A 155 15.80 -6.11 -1.84
N ALA A 156 14.86 -5.41 -1.20
CA ALA A 156 14.74 -5.43 0.27
C ALA A 156 14.39 -6.83 0.80
N VAL A 157 13.45 -7.53 0.14
CA VAL A 157 13.14 -8.93 0.48
C VAL A 157 14.34 -9.85 0.24
N LEU A 158 15.00 -9.70 -0.92
CA LEU A 158 16.17 -10.51 -1.27
C LEU A 158 17.29 -10.34 -0.23
N GLU A 159 17.54 -9.13 0.25
CA GLU A 159 18.56 -8.86 1.27
C GLU A 159 18.25 -9.58 2.58
N GLU A 160 17.01 -9.55 3.05
CA GLU A 160 16.60 -10.26 4.26
C GLU A 160 16.75 -11.78 4.11
N VAL A 161 16.38 -12.34 2.94
CA VAL A 161 16.54 -13.78 2.68
C VAL A 161 18.01 -14.17 2.56
N LYS A 162 18.85 -13.33 1.92
CA LYS A 162 20.31 -13.55 1.88
C LYS A 162 20.90 -13.61 3.27
N ASN A 163 20.52 -12.68 4.15
CA ASN A 163 21.00 -12.60 5.52
C ASN A 163 20.58 -13.82 6.33
N GLU A 164 19.32 -14.29 6.18
CA GLU A 164 18.81 -15.49 6.85
C GLU A 164 19.67 -16.73 6.52
N TYR A 165 20.00 -16.90 5.25
CA TYR A 165 20.77 -18.05 4.79
C TYR A 165 22.30 -17.82 4.76
N ASN A 166 22.76 -16.61 5.12
CA ASN A 166 24.17 -16.22 5.07
C ASN A 166 24.79 -16.52 3.68
N VAL A 167 24.11 -16.10 2.60
CA VAL A 167 24.54 -16.32 1.22
C VAL A 167 24.77 -15.02 0.48
N THR A 168 25.66 -15.06 -0.51
CA THR A 168 25.92 -13.92 -1.42
C THR A 168 25.34 -14.22 -2.79
N ILE A 169 24.52 -13.31 -3.30
CA ILE A 169 23.93 -13.41 -4.64
C ILE A 169 24.65 -12.40 -5.56
N ASN A 170 25.37 -12.90 -6.53
CA ASN A 170 26.07 -12.07 -7.50
C ASN A 170 25.09 -11.25 -8.34
N GLY A 171 25.40 -9.96 -8.52
CA GLY A 171 24.55 -9.03 -9.26
C GLY A 171 23.35 -8.49 -8.47
N SER A 172 23.18 -8.87 -7.19
CA SER A 172 22.16 -8.25 -6.34
C SER A 172 22.51 -6.77 -6.09
N VAL A 173 21.49 -5.92 -6.07
CA VAL A 173 21.59 -4.47 -5.88
C VAL A 173 20.90 -4.10 -4.59
N GLU A 174 21.44 -3.14 -3.85
CA GLU A 174 20.79 -2.64 -2.63
C GLU A 174 19.45 -1.98 -2.92
N ALA A 175 18.51 -2.15 -1.99
CA ALA A 175 17.22 -1.51 -2.06
C ALA A 175 17.34 -0.01 -1.75
N VAL A 176 16.63 0.82 -2.50
CA VAL A 176 16.59 2.27 -2.29
C VAL A 176 15.23 2.64 -1.72
N LYS A 177 15.21 3.29 -0.56
CA LYS A 177 13.99 3.81 0.03
C LYS A 177 13.41 4.93 -0.84
N GLY A 178 12.10 4.92 -1.00
CA GLY A 178 11.42 6.00 -1.68
C GLY A 178 11.37 7.27 -0.81
N ASN A 179 11.36 8.44 -1.44
CA ASN A 179 11.21 9.70 -0.73
C ASN A 179 9.82 9.79 -0.07
N GLN A 180 9.79 9.83 1.25
CA GLN A 180 8.56 9.98 2.05
C GLN A 180 8.15 11.46 2.25
N THR A 181 8.70 12.39 1.45
CA THR A 181 8.47 13.83 1.58
C THR A 181 6.99 14.22 1.54
N ASP A 182 6.18 13.47 0.78
CA ASP A 182 4.76 13.80 0.58
C ASP A 182 3.89 13.72 1.86
N LYS A 183 4.29 12.93 2.86
CA LYS A 183 3.51 12.78 4.09
C LYS A 183 3.68 13.99 5.02
N TYR A 184 4.89 14.50 5.09
CA TYR A 184 5.21 15.66 5.93
C TYR A 184 4.81 16.98 5.26
N ASP A 185 4.94 17.06 3.93
CA ASP A 185 4.54 18.25 3.16
C ASP A 185 3.02 18.46 3.19
N LYS A 186 2.22 17.41 3.12
CA LYS A 186 0.74 17.49 3.29
C LYS A 186 0.34 17.87 4.70
N LEU A 187 1.02 17.35 5.72
CA LEU A 187 0.78 17.78 7.11
C LEU A 187 1.20 19.23 7.31
N ALA A 188 2.37 19.64 6.82
CA ALA A 188 2.85 21.01 6.90
C ALA A 188 1.92 22.00 6.17
N THR A 189 1.38 21.64 5.01
CA THR A 189 0.40 22.45 4.29
C THR A 189 -0.93 22.54 5.04
N ILE A 190 -1.45 21.46 5.62
CA ILE A 190 -2.67 21.48 6.44
C ILE A 190 -2.47 22.39 7.67
N PHE A 191 -1.33 22.30 8.36
CA PHE A 191 -1.02 23.17 9.49
C PHE A 191 -0.87 24.64 9.07
N ALA A 192 -0.21 24.92 7.94
CA ALA A 192 -0.05 26.29 7.42
C ALA A 192 -1.41 26.91 7.05
N PHE A 193 -2.29 26.18 6.38
CA PHE A 193 -3.58 26.70 5.92
C PHE A 193 -4.68 26.72 6.99
N SER A 194 -4.57 25.94 8.06
CA SER A 194 -5.60 25.89 9.12
C SER A 194 -5.23 26.71 10.37
N ILE A 195 -4.02 26.61 10.87
CA ILE A 195 -3.63 27.19 12.16
C ILE A 195 -3.15 28.64 11.99
N ILE A 196 -2.36 28.94 10.95
CA ILE A 196 -1.82 30.29 10.74
C ILE A 196 -2.93 31.33 10.49
N PRO A 197 -3.94 31.09 9.64
CA PRO A 197 -5.05 32.03 9.48
C PRO A 197 -5.86 32.24 10.76
N CYS A 198 -6.13 31.18 11.53
CA CYS A 198 -6.83 31.28 12.81
C CYS A 198 -6.07 32.14 13.82
N PHE A 199 -4.75 32.00 13.87
CA PHE A 199 -3.90 32.79 14.74
C PHE A 199 -3.86 34.26 14.31
N LEU A 200 -3.77 34.53 13.02
CA LEU A 200 -3.83 35.91 12.46
C LEU A 200 -5.17 36.59 12.71
N VAL A 201 -6.29 35.88 12.54
CA VAL A 201 -7.63 36.39 12.85
C VAL A 201 -7.76 36.69 14.34
N SER A 202 -7.22 35.88 15.23
CA SER A 202 -7.21 36.09 16.68
C SER A 202 -6.39 37.35 17.05
N LEU A 203 -5.22 37.53 16.45
CA LEU A 203 -4.39 38.75 16.66
C LEU A 203 -5.07 39.99 16.13
N PHE A 204 -5.67 39.93 14.95
CA PHE A 204 -6.41 41.05 14.36
C PHE A 204 -7.62 41.43 15.20
N SER A 205 -8.38 40.45 15.71
CA SER A 205 -9.50 40.65 16.63
C SER A 205 -9.08 41.34 17.95
N ARG A 206 -7.91 41.00 18.48
CA ARG A 206 -7.36 41.66 19.68
C ARG A 206 -6.94 43.10 19.40
N HIS A 207 -6.36 43.34 18.22
CA HIS A 207 -5.93 44.70 17.82
C HIS A 207 -7.11 45.62 17.55
N THR A 208 -8.14 45.16 16.85
CA THR A 208 -9.36 45.91 16.56
C THR A 208 -10.13 46.26 17.83
N LYS A 209 -10.23 45.36 18.82
CA LYS A 209 -10.85 45.67 20.13
C LYS A 209 -10.09 46.71 20.93
N LYS A 210 -8.75 46.82 20.80
CA LYS A 210 -7.96 47.89 21.41
C LYS A 210 -8.21 49.24 20.73
N ILE A 211 -8.26 49.27 19.39
CA ILE A 211 -8.52 50.47 18.60
C ILE A 211 -9.93 50.98 18.86
N ILE A 212 -10.94 50.16 18.88
CA ILE A 212 -12.33 50.54 19.17
C ILE A 212 -12.45 51.13 20.59
N ARG A 213 -11.82 50.53 21.59
CA ARG A 213 -11.79 51.06 22.97
C ARG A 213 -11.08 52.41 23.06
N TRP A 214 -9.99 52.59 22.33
CA TRP A 214 -9.27 53.87 22.28
C TRP A 214 -10.11 54.97 21.63
N ILE A 215 -10.78 54.69 20.50
CA ILE A 215 -11.66 55.61 19.80
C ILE A 215 -12.85 56.01 20.69
N SER A 216 -13.51 55.03 21.36
CA SER A 216 -14.64 55.32 22.24
C SER A 216 -14.24 56.20 23.43
N LYS A 217 -13.08 55.97 24.01
CA LYS A 217 -12.55 56.78 25.11
C LYS A 217 -12.27 58.24 24.68
N HIS A 218 -11.62 58.41 23.55
CA HIS A 218 -11.32 59.76 23.01
C HIS A 218 -12.58 60.54 22.59
N ARG A 219 -13.60 59.84 22.07
CA ARG A 219 -14.88 60.45 21.71
C ARG A 219 -15.65 60.89 22.97
N LEU A 220 -15.63 60.14 24.04
CA LEU A 220 -16.22 60.51 25.34
C LEU A 220 -15.50 61.73 25.98
N GLU A 221 -14.19 61.76 25.95
CA GLU A 221 -13.42 62.91 26.44
C GLU A 221 -13.72 64.17 25.67
N LYS A 222 -13.83 64.14 24.35
CA LYS A 222 -14.21 65.26 23.50
C LYS A 222 -15.64 65.77 23.78
N LEU A 223 -16.60 64.82 23.97
CA LEU A 223 -17.97 65.13 24.33
C LEU A 223 -18.04 65.86 25.72
N ASN A 224 -17.35 65.28 26.72
CA ASN A 224 -17.29 65.88 28.06
C ASN A 224 -16.61 67.25 28.07
N TYR A 225 -15.61 67.51 27.20
CA TYR A 225 -15.00 68.84 27.04
C TYR A 225 -15.97 69.81 26.46
N ILE A 226 -16.79 69.44 25.47
CA ILE A 226 -17.80 70.29 24.86
C ILE A 226 -18.90 70.71 25.87
N ILE A 227 -19.42 69.69 26.62
CA ILE A 227 -20.47 69.92 27.63
C ILE A 227 -20.00 70.84 28.78
N ARG A 228 -18.73 70.77 29.16
CA ARG A 228 -18.18 71.70 30.20
C ARG A 228 -17.96 73.14 29.73
N LYS A 229 -17.97 73.35 28.43
CA LYS A 229 -17.78 74.67 27.82
C LYS A 229 -19.11 75.38 27.44
N MET A 230 -20.22 74.65 27.49
CA MET A 230 -21.59 75.20 27.40
C MET A 230 -22.12 75.55 28.80
#